data_13a14605219fc9150ba8d8f532f08c17
#
_entry.id   13a14605219fc9150ba8d8f532f08c17
#
_cell.length_a   1.000
_cell.length_b   1.000
_cell.length_c   1.000
_cell.angle_alpha   90.00
_cell.angle_beta   90.00
_cell.angle_gamma   90.00
#
_symmetry.space_group_name_H-M   'P 1'
#
loop_
_entity.id
_entity.type
_entity.pdbx_description
1 polymer ?
#
loop_
_entity_poly.entity_id
_entity_poly.type
_entity_poly.pdbx_seq_one_letter_code
_entity_poly.pdbx_strand_id
1 'polypeptide(L)'
;MPAENVSPEYVAARRVLLDALEALGPHLDAIVLVGAQAVYVHAPLGDPRPTYTTDADLALDPELLATHPDIARSLADAGFAPNATGNPGSWVSVNGVVVDLMVPLGAMPPSSRRTAPLEGHGALTARRTRGLELALFDNAPVALTALESHDTRTVTVRVAGPAALVIAKAIKIQERVEGAREDRVTSKDAGDLLRLLRNVFAESIGVSLRDLEASHPVVQPVVSAAVDWLDGQLTGRSPLIDLAVADRSGIEAPAQVTAAVRQLTRRMLDAYRDADG
;
A
#
# COMPACT_ATOMS: atom_id res chain seq x y z
N MET A 1 -13.38 -17.29 -7.14
CA MET A 1 -12.82 -17.14 -8.50
C MET A 1 -11.85 -18.28 -8.72
N PRO A 2 -11.95 -19.06 -9.81
CA PRO A 2 -10.98 -20.11 -10.07
C PRO A 2 -9.61 -19.49 -10.34
N ALA A 3 -8.54 -20.11 -9.80
CA ALA A 3 -7.15 -19.67 -9.86
C ALA A 3 -6.50 -19.74 -11.27
N GLU A 4 -7.27 -19.98 -12.32
CA GLU A 4 -6.73 -20.25 -13.66
C GLU A 4 -6.11 -19.03 -14.39
N ASN A 5 -6.21 -17.82 -13.82
CA ASN A 5 -5.69 -16.59 -14.45
C ASN A 5 -4.82 -15.72 -13.52
N VAL A 6 -4.33 -16.28 -12.41
CA VAL A 6 -3.49 -15.54 -11.46
C VAL A 6 -2.03 -15.90 -11.69
N SER A 7 -1.11 -14.91 -11.77
CA SER A 7 0.30 -15.21 -12.02
C SER A 7 0.92 -16.02 -10.88
N PRO A 8 1.86 -16.95 -11.19
CA PRO A 8 2.57 -17.73 -10.17
C PRO A 8 3.29 -16.86 -9.14
N GLU A 9 3.80 -15.71 -9.55
CA GLU A 9 4.47 -14.75 -8.67
C GLU A 9 3.51 -14.16 -7.63
N TYR A 10 2.27 -13.81 -8.03
CA TYR A 10 1.27 -13.32 -7.08
C TYR A 10 0.79 -14.42 -6.14
N VAL A 11 0.65 -15.65 -6.64
CA VAL A 11 0.33 -16.81 -5.81
C VAL A 11 1.41 -17.00 -4.74
N ALA A 12 2.69 -16.95 -5.14
CA ALA A 12 3.82 -17.02 -4.21
C ALA A 12 3.82 -15.86 -3.20
N ALA A 13 3.57 -14.62 -3.66
CA ALA A 13 3.50 -13.45 -2.79
C ALA A 13 2.34 -13.56 -1.77
N ARG A 14 1.18 -14.08 -2.17
CA ARG A 14 0.05 -14.31 -1.27
C ARG A 14 0.37 -15.39 -0.23
N ARG A 15 0.99 -16.50 -0.62
CA ARG A 15 1.41 -17.56 0.30
C ARG A 15 2.37 -16.99 1.35
N VAL A 16 3.40 -16.27 0.94
CA VAL A 16 4.39 -15.67 1.85
C VAL A 16 3.76 -14.59 2.74
N LEU A 17 2.78 -13.83 2.24
CA LEU A 17 1.99 -12.93 3.10
C LEU A 17 1.28 -13.72 4.22
N LEU A 18 0.63 -14.84 3.90
CA LEU A 18 -0.03 -15.67 4.92
C LEU A 18 0.98 -16.27 5.90
N ASP A 19 2.13 -16.75 5.43
CA ASP A 19 3.22 -17.24 6.29
C ASP A 19 3.69 -16.16 7.29
N ALA A 20 3.86 -14.93 6.82
CA ALA A 20 4.25 -13.81 7.66
C ALA A 20 3.15 -13.42 8.67
N LEU A 21 1.87 -13.39 8.24
CA LEU A 21 0.75 -13.07 9.13
C LEU A 21 0.56 -14.13 10.21
N GLU A 22 0.76 -15.41 9.90
CA GLU A 22 0.74 -16.49 10.89
C GLU A 22 1.88 -16.36 11.90
N ALA A 23 3.10 -16.08 11.44
CA ALA A 23 4.25 -15.83 12.30
C ALA A 23 4.06 -14.62 13.23
N LEU A 24 3.33 -13.61 12.74
CA LEU A 24 3.02 -12.37 13.46
C LEU A 24 1.66 -12.44 14.19
N GLY A 25 1.08 -13.62 14.32
CA GLY A 25 -0.24 -13.84 14.93
C GLY A 25 -0.54 -13.02 16.19
N PRO A 26 0.37 -12.97 17.21
CA PRO A 26 0.18 -12.16 18.41
C PRO A 26 0.08 -10.64 18.19
N HIS A 27 0.49 -10.15 17.01
CA HIS A 27 0.52 -8.73 16.64
C HIS A 27 -0.52 -8.34 15.59
N LEU A 28 -1.41 -9.25 15.17
CA LEU A 28 -2.36 -9.00 14.06
C LEU A 28 -3.23 -7.77 14.27
N ASP A 29 -3.60 -7.45 15.51
CA ASP A 29 -4.37 -6.24 15.82
C ASP A 29 -3.61 -4.93 15.51
N ALA A 30 -2.29 -4.99 15.50
CA ALA A 30 -1.42 -3.86 15.15
C ALA A 30 -1.04 -3.83 13.66
N ILE A 31 -1.44 -4.84 12.88
CA ILE A 31 -1.02 -4.97 11.49
C ILE A 31 -2.13 -4.51 10.53
N VAL A 32 -1.76 -3.70 9.55
CA VAL A 32 -2.62 -3.33 8.43
C VAL A 32 -1.92 -3.71 7.12
N LEU A 33 -2.57 -4.55 6.32
CA LEU A 33 -2.11 -4.84 4.96
C LEU A 33 -2.25 -3.59 4.11
N VAL A 34 -1.16 -3.19 3.47
CA VAL A 34 -1.10 -2.04 2.56
C VAL A 34 -0.54 -2.47 1.20
N GLY A 35 -0.12 -1.54 0.35
CA GLY A 35 0.53 -1.84 -0.92
C GLY A 35 -0.40 -2.49 -1.95
N ALA A 36 0.19 -3.21 -2.90
CA ALA A 36 -0.55 -3.72 -4.05
C ALA A 36 -1.51 -4.86 -3.69
N GLN A 37 -1.18 -5.71 -2.73
CA GLN A 37 -2.10 -6.77 -2.31
C GLN A 37 -3.38 -6.21 -1.67
N ALA A 38 -3.29 -5.09 -0.93
CA ALA A 38 -4.47 -4.38 -0.43
C ALA A 38 -5.29 -3.74 -1.57
N VAL A 39 -4.62 -3.16 -2.58
CA VAL A 39 -5.32 -2.67 -3.79
C VAL A 39 -6.13 -3.78 -4.44
N TYR A 40 -5.59 -4.99 -4.55
CA TYR A 40 -6.28 -6.11 -5.19
C TYR A 40 -7.47 -6.67 -4.39
N VAL A 41 -7.55 -6.37 -3.10
CA VAL A 41 -8.74 -6.66 -2.28
C VAL A 41 -9.92 -5.77 -2.71
N HIS A 42 -9.66 -4.47 -2.91
CA HIS A 42 -10.71 -3.49 -3.30
C HIS A 42 -11.00 -3.47 -4.80
N ALA A 43 -10.01 -3.81 -5.61
CA ALA A 43 -10.08 -3.80 -7.06
C ALA A 43 -9.57 -5.13 -7.62
N PRO A 44 -10.40 -6.18 -7.60
CA PRO A 44 -10.02 -7.51 -8.06
C PRO A 44 -9.45 -7.50 -9.48
N LEU A 45 -8.48 -8.36 -9.70
CA LEU A 45 -7.79 -8.49 -10.97
C LEU A 45 -8.75 -9.02 -12.05
N GLY A 46 -9.26 -8.14 -12.89
CA GLY A 46 -10.07 -8.47 -14.08
C GLY A 46 -9.38 -8.13 -15.38
N ASP A 47 -8.12 -7.73 -15.30
CA ASP A 47 -7.36 -7.17 -16.40
C ASP A 47 -6.51 -8.25 -17.10
N PRO A 48 -6.46 -8.29 -18.45
CA PRO A 48 -5.76 -9.33 -19.19
C PRO A 48 -4.23 -9.36 -18.99
N ARG A 49 -3.64 -8.28 -18.43
CA ARG A 49 -2.20 -8.20 -18.14
C ARG A 49 -1.93 -7.35 -16.90
N PRO A 50 -2.37 -7.76 -15.70
CA PRO A 50 -2.03 -7.03 -14.50
C PRO A 50 -0.52 -7.17 -14.22
N THR A 51 0.14 -6.08 -13.87
CA THR A 51 1.45 -6.16 -13.25
C THR A 51 1.26 -6.63 -11.82
N TYR A 52 1.48 -7.92 -11.58
CA TYR A 52 1.31 -8.51 -10.26
C TYR A 52 2.37 -8.02 -9.28
N THR A 53 2.00 -8.03 -8.00
CA THR A 53 2.98 -7.81 -6.95
C THR A 53 3.75 -9.09 -6.65
N THR A 54 5.03 -8.92 -6.30
CA THR A 54 5.94 -9.98 -5.88
C THR A 54 6.32 -9.84 -4.41
N ASP A 55 5.68 -8.91 -3.69
CA ASP A 55 5.98 -8.54 -2.32
C ASP A 55 4.71 -8.42 -1.47
N ALA A 56 4.88 -8.31 -0.17
CA ALA A 56 3.84 -8.00 0.79
C ALA A 56 4.25 -6.78 1.62
N ASP A 57 3.36 -5.81 1.73
CA ASP A 57 3.57 -4.57 2.46
C ASP A 57 2.65 -4.53 3.69
N LEU A 58 3.23 -4.43 4.89
CA LEU A 58 2.51 -4.39 6.16
C LEU A 58 2.84 -3.08 6.91
N ALA A 59 1.81 -2.31 7.24
CA ALA A 59 1.93 -1.19 8.15
C ALA A 59 1.70 -1.66 9.58
N LEU A 60 2.53 -1.18 10.52
CA LEU A 60 2.42 -1.46 11.94
C LEU A 60 1.89 -0.21 12.67
N ASP A 61 0.89 -0.40 13.49
CA ASP A 61 0.41 0.60 14.43
C ASP A 61 1.23 0.48 15.73
N PRO A 62 2.12 1.45 16.02
CA PRO A 62 2.97 1.37 17.20
C PRO A 62 2.21 1.48 18.53
N GLU A 63 0.98 2.03 18.53
CA GLU A 63 0.15 2.16 19.73
C GLU A 63 -0.53 0.84 20.10
N LEU A 64 -0.84 0.00 19.11
CA LEU A 64 -1.45 -1.30 19.32
C LEU A 64 -0.46 -2.45 19.39
N LEU A 65 0.80 -2.18 19.03
CA LEU A 65 1.83 -3.22 18.94
C LEU A 65 2.22 -3.73 20.32
N ALA A 66 2.03 -5.03 20.57
CA ALA A 66 2.50 -5.68 21.77
C ALA A 66 4.04 -5.73 21.80
N THR A 67 4.64 -5.59 22.99
CA THR A 67 6.11 -5.66 23.16
C THR A 67 6.67 -7.07 22.99
N HIS A 68 5.84 -8.09 23.07
CA HIS A 68 6.22 -9.50 22.94
C HIS A 68 5.17 -10.30 22.16
N PRO A 69 5.58 -11.38 21.44
CA PRO A 69 6.95 -11.81 21.18
C PRO A 69 7.75 -10.84 20.31
N ASP A 70 9.10 -10.97 20.29
CA ASP A 70 9.93 -10.15 19.37
C ASP A 70 9.62 -10.51 17.92
N ILE A 71 9.25 -9.52 17.12
CA ILE A 71 8.85 -9.68 15.70
C ILE A 71 9.99 -10.31 14.88
N ALA A 72 11.24 -9.84 15.09
CA ALA A 72 12.38 -10.35 14.33
C ALA A 72 12.61 -11.84 14.60
N ARG A 73 12.42 -12.27 15.84
CA ARG A 73 12.52 -13.67 16.22
C ARG A 73 11.38 -14.48 15.64
N SER A 74 10.12 -14.01 15.73
CA SER A 74 8.96 -14.71 15.18
C SER A 74 9.08 -14.94 13.67
N LEU A 75 9.58 -13.92 12.94
CA LEU A 75 9.84 -14.05 11.51
C LEU A 75 11.01 -15.00 11.22
N ALA A 76 12.10 -14.94 12.00
CA ALA A 76 13.24 -15.84 11.82
C ALA A 76 12.85 -17.31 12.07
N ASP A 77 12.07 -17.58 13.12
CA ASP A 77 11.55 -18.92 13.44
C ASP A 77 10.61 -19.45 12.32
N ALA A 78 9.95 -18.55 11.57
CA ALA A 78 9.14 -18.87 10.39
C ALA A 78 9.94 -18.92 9.08
N GLY A 79 11.26 -18.81 9.12
CA GLY A 79 12.15 -18.93 7.96
C GLY A 79 12.37 -17.62 7.17
N PHE A 80 12.03 -16.48 7.73
CA PHE A 80 12.37 -15.18 7.12
C PHE A 80 13.75 -14.71 7.63
N ALA A 81 14.48 -14.02 6.77
CA ALA A 81 15.74 -13.37 7.10
C ALA A 81 15.68 -11.87 6.77
N PRO A 82 16.44 -11.01 7.48
CA PRO A 82 16.61 -9.63 7.06
C PRO A 82 17.14 -9.55 5.63
N ASN A 83 16.58 -8.64 4.83
CA ASN A 83 17.00 -8.46 3.45
C ASN A 83 18.47 -8.00 3.37
N ALA A 84 19.29 -8.68 2.56
CA ALA A 84 20.72 -8.38 2.37
C ALA A 84 20.99 -6.96 1.84
N THR A 85 19.95 -6.26 1.30
CA THR A 85 20.07 -4.84 0.89
C THR A 85 20.28 -3.88 2.07
N GLY A 86 20.14 -4.35 3.32
CA GLY A 86 20.29 -3.56 4.53
C GLY A 86 19.16 -2.54 4.77
N ASN A 87 18.06 -2.64 4.04
CA ASN A 87 16.88 -1.80 4.30
C ASN A 87 16.17 -2.28 5.58
N PRO A 88 16.03 -1.42 6.60
CA PRO A 88 15.27 -1.78 7.80
C PRO A 88 13.86 -2.19 7.43
N GLY A 89 13.30 -3.16 8.15
CA GLY A 89 11.93 -3.64 7.96
C GLY A 89 11.70 -4.47 6.70
N SER A 90 12.74 -4.77 5.93
CA SER A 90 12.61 -5.64 4.76
C SER A 90 13.06 -7.05 5.11
N TRP A 91 12.16 -8.01 4.99
CA TRP A 91 12.34 -9.41 5.31
C TRP A 91 12.19 -10.28 4.07
N VAL A 92 12.97 -11.33 3.95
CA VAL A 92 12.96 -12.20 2.77
C VAL A 92 12.67 -13.62 3.21
N SER A 93 11.67 -14.24 2.58
CA SER A 93 11.37 -15.65 2.76
C SER A 93 12.43 -16.53 2.09
N VAL A 94 12.46 -17.83 2.42
CA VAL A 94 13.34 -18.83 1.80
C VAL A 94 13.20 -18.88 0.26
N ASN A 95 12.07 -18.44 -0.28
CA ASN A 95 11.80 -18.41 -1.71
C ASN A 95 12.11 -17.06 -2.37
N GLY A 96 12.73 -16.14 -1.65
CA GLY A 96 13.12 -14.82 -2.17
C GLY A 96 11.99 -13.78 -2.24
N VAL A 97 10.80 -14.09 -1.75
CA VAL A 97 9.68 -13.14 -1.67
C VAL A 97 9.88 -12.20 -0.50
N VAL A 98 9.69 -10.90 -0.75
CA VAL A 98 9.92 -9.85 0.24
C VAL A 98 8.64 -9.55 1.03
N VAL A 99 8.80 -9.35 2.34
CA VAL A 99 7.79 -8.78 3.23
C VAL A 99 8.37 -7.52 3.87
N ASP A 100 7.71 -6.40 3.67
CA ASP A 100 8.12 -5.11 4.20
C ASP A 100 7.28 -4.73 5.41
N LEU A 101 7.93 -4.50 6.55
CA LEU A 101 7.32 -3.98 7.78
C LEU A 101 7.59 -2.48 7.88
N MET A 102 6.54 -1.69 7.94
CA MET A 102 6.61 -0.24 7.91
C MET A 102 5.81 0.37 9.05
N VAL A 103 6.31 1.47 9.61
CA VAL A 103 5.58 2.30 10.58
C VAL A 103 5.33 3.65 9.93
N PRO A 104 4.08 4.15 9.94
CA PRO A 104 3.77 5.47 9.40
C PRO A 104 4.64 6.55 10.06
N LEU A 105 5.18 7.46 9.26
CA LEU A 105 6.11 8.47 9.74
C LEU A 105 5.48 9.35 10.82
N GLY A 106 4.22 9.75 10.63
CA GLY A 106 3.45 10.57 11.56
C GLY A 106 3.07 9.88 12.86
N ALA A 107 3.13 8.54 12.93
CA ALA A 107 2.88 7.77 14.16
C ALA A 107 4.10 7.67 15.08
N MET A 108 5.22 8.31 14.74
CA MET A 108 6.48 8.22 15.47
C MET A 108 7.07 9.61 15.74
N PRO A 109 7.80 9.81 16.85
CA PRO A 109 8.53 11.05 17.06
C PRO A 109 9.46 11.39 15.89
N PRO A 110 9.65 12.67 15.55
CA PRO A 110 10.51 13.08 14.45
C PRO A 110 11.93 12.49 14.56
N SER A 111 12.48 12.00 13.46
CA SER A 111 13.82 11.45 13.39
C SER A 111 14.33 11.45 11.95
N SER A 112 15.63 11.65 11.77
CA SER A 112 16.31 11.47 10.48
C SER A 112 16.62 10.00 10.17
N ARG A 113 16.47 9.08 11.12
CA ARG A 113 16.74 7.66 10.92
C ARG A 113 15.58 6.98 10.20
N ARG A 114 15.90 6.08 9.28
CA ARG A 114 14.90 5.28 8.58
C ARG A 114 14.34 4.14 9.44
N THR A 115 15.05 3.72 10.48
CA THR A 115 14.59 2.69 11.41
C THR A 115 13.44 3.21 12.27
N ALA A 116 12.44 2.36 12.53
CA ALA A 116 11.38 2.61 13.49
C ALA A 116 11.72 1.89 14.81
N PRO A 117 12.13 2.62 15.86
CA PRO A 117 12.34 1.99 17.17
C PRO A 117 10.99 1.60 17.76
N LEU A 118 10.76 0.31 17.91
CA LEU A 118 9.56 -0.27 18.49
C LEU A 118 9.94 -0.93 19.81
N GLU A 119 9.17 -0.65 20.87
CA GLU A 119 9.44 -1.20 22.19
C GLU A 119 9.35 -2.73 22.19
N GLY A 120 10.35 -3.40 22.75
CA GLY A 120 10.43 -4.86 22.76
C GLY A 120 10.93 -5.51 21.46
N HIS A 121 11.21 -4.71 20.43
CA HIS A 121 11.60 -5.21 19.11
C HIS A 121 12.96 -4.66 18.65
N GLY A 122 13.66 -5.43 17.81
CA GLY A 122 14.97 -5.05 17.29
C GLY A 122 14.91 -3.78 16.42
N ALA A 123 16.00 -3.00 16.40
CA ALA A 123 16.08 -1.73 15.69
C ALA A 123 15.87 -1.82 14.16
N LEU A 124 16.07 -3.00 13.57
CA LEU A 124 15.92 -3.24 12.13
C LEU A 124 14.56 -3.90 11.78
N THR A 125 13.70 -4.11 12.76
CA THR A 125 12.43 -4.83 12.61
C THR A 125 11.50 -4.14 11.61
N ALA A 126 11.41 -2.81 11.65
CA ALA A 126 10.56 -2.02 10.76
C ALA A 126 11.24 -0.72 10.34
N ARG A 127 10.73 -0.13 9.25
CA ARG A 127 11.16 1.19 8.79
C ARG A 127 10.05 2.23 8.85
N ARG A 128 10.45 3.49 9.01
CA ARG A 128 9.55 4.63 8.89
C ARG A 128 9.20 4.85 7.43
N THR A 129 7.92 5.07 7.16
CA THR A 129 7.41 5.29 5.80
C THR A 129 6.34 6.38 5.82
N ARG A 130 6.50 7.39 4.95
CA ARG A 130 5.50 8.45 4.75
C ARG A 130 4.38 7.94 3.86
N GLY A 131 3.18 8.46 4.06
CA GLY A 131 2.02 8.16 3.22
C GLY A 131 1.17 6.98 3.72
N LEU A 132 1.55 6.37 4.85
CA LEU A 132 0.80 5.26 5.45
C LEU A 132 -0.05 5.70 6.66
N GLU A 133 -0.04 6.96 7.00
CA GLU A 133 -0.70 7.52 8.19
C GLU A 133 -2.21 7.24 8.18
N LEU A 134 -2.86 7.36 7.01
CA LEU A 134 -4.29 7.07 6.88
C LEU A 134 -4.62 5.60 7.08
N ALA A 135 -3.71 4.69 6.76
CA ALA A 135 -3.97 3.25 6.86
C ALA A 135 -4.27 2.81 8.31
N LEU A 136 -3.83 3.58 9.31
CA LEU A 136 -4.16 3.29 10.70
C LEU A 136 -5.63 3.59 11.04
N PHE A 137 -6.30 4.45 10.28
CA PHE A 137 -7.68 4.89 10.52
C PHE A 137 -8.66 4.39 9.44
N ASP A 138 -8.23 4.38 8.17
CA ASP A 138 -9.00 3.84 7.05
C ASP A 138 -8.58 2.39 6.81
N ASN A 139 -9.20 1.46 7.54
CA ASN A 139 -8.97 0.03 7.36
C ASN A 139 -10.16 -0.78 7.89
N ALA A 140 -10.28 -2.01 7.41
CA ALA A 140 -11.28 -2.96 7.88
C ALA A 140 -10.72 -4.40 7.91
N PRO A 141 -11.22 -5.28 8.82
CA PRO A 141 -10.82 -6.67 8.82
C PRO A 141 -11.33 -7.40 7.57
N VAL A 142 -10.43 -8.13 6.92
CA VAL A 142 -10.72 -8.95 5.74
C VAL A 142 -10.12 -10.34 5.92
N ALA A 143 -10.89 -11.36 5.62
CA ALA A 143 -10.41 -12.73 5.57
C ALA A 143 -9.65 -12.97 4.25
N LEU A 144 -8.33 -13.08 4.34
CA LEU A 144 -7.45 -13.36 3.22
C LEU A 144 -7.26 -14.86 3.07
N THR A 145 -7.72 -15.42 1.95
CA THR A 145 -7.54 -16.83 1.62
C THR A 145 -6.27 -17.04 0.78
N ALA A 146 -5.70 -18.24 0.88
CA ALA A 146 -4.69 -18.72 -0.04
C ALA A 146 -5.24 -18.77 -1.47
N LEU A 147 -4.34 -18.66 -2.46
CA LEU A 147 -4.71 -18.70 -3.87
C LEU A 147 -4.43 -20.09 -4.50
N GLU A 148 -3.70 -20.94 -3.79
CA GLU A 148 -3.39 -22.32 -4.21
C GLU A 148 -4.53 -23.24 -3.78
N SER A 149 -4.97 -24.12 -4.67
CA SER A 149 -6.12 -25.01 -4.41
C SER A 149 -5.91 -26.03 -3.28
N HIS A 150 -4.66 -26.34 -2.97
CA HIS A 150 -4.29 -27.28 -1.91
C HIS A 150 -4.04 -26.57 -0.56
N ASP A 151 -3.94 -25.25 -0.56
CA ASP A 151 -3.76 -24.43 0.64
C ASP A 151 -5.11 -23.87 1.11
N THR A 152 -5.59 -24.35 2.24
CA THR A 152 -6.90 -23.99 2.80
C THR A 152 -6.82 -22.87 3.84
N ARG A 153 -5.65 -22.26 4.02
CA ARG A 153 -5.45 -21.21 5.01
C ARG A 153 -6.28 -19.97 4.73
N THR A 154 -6.74 -19.39 5.81
CA THR A 154 -7.43 -18.10 5.82
C THR A 154 -6.97 -17.34 7.05
N VAL A 155 -6.47 -16.14 6.87
CA VAL A 155 -6.06 -15.24 7.95
C VAL A 155 -6.87 -13.96 7.87
N THR A 156 -7.48 -13.57 8.97
CA THR A 156 -8.16 -12.26 9.06
C THR A 156 -7.14 -11.21 9.47
N VAL A 157 -7.00 -10.16 8.68
CA VAL A 157 -6.12 -9.03 8.94
C VAL A 157 -6.81 -7.73 8.55
N ARG A 158 -6.47 -6.62 9.19
CA ARG A 158 -6.92 -5.30 8.75
C ARG A 158 -6.30 -4.96 7.40
N VAL A 159 -7.10 -4.52 6.46
CA VAL A 159 -6.68 -4.10 5.12
C VAL A 159 -6.97 -2.62 4.97
N ALA A 160 -5.99 -1.86 4.52
CA ALA A 160 -6.14 -0.43 4.29
C ALA A 160 -7.27 -0.14 3.29
N GLY A 161 -8.08 0.86 3.60
CA GLY A 161 -9.17 1.30 2.75
C GLY A 161 -8.71 2.05 1.50
N PRO A 162 -9.64 2.29 0.55
CA PRO A 162 -9.31 2.94 -0.72
C PRO A 162 -8.73 4.34 -0.56
N ALA A 163 -9.21 5.12 0.41
CA ALA A 163 -8.71 6.47 0.67
C ALA A 163 -7.25 6.45 1.14
N ALA A 164 -6.92 5.59 2.10
CA ALA A 164 -5.55 5.40 2.56
C ALA A 164 -4.63 4.92 1.43
N LEU A 165 -5.08 3.98 0.61
CA LEU A 165 -4.29 3.45 -0.50
C LEU A 165 -4.01 4.48 -1.59
N VAL A 166 -4.98 5.34 -1.93
CA VAL A 166 -4.77 6.43 -2.89
C VAL A 166 -3.71 7.41 -2.38
N ILE A 167 -3.80 7.83 -1.11
CA ILE A 167 -2.80 8.73 -0.51
C ILE A 167 -1.42 8.06 -0.50
N ALA A 168 -1.32 6.80 -0.05
CA ALA A 168 -0.05 6.07 -0.02
C ALA A 168 0.60 5.96 -1.40
N LYS A 169 -0.19 5.67 -2.44
CA LYS A 169 0.31 5.60 -3.82
C LYS A 169 0.71 6.96 -4.36
N ALA A 170 -0.07 8.01 -4.12
CA ALA A 170 0.25 9.37 -4.53
C ALA A 170 1.58 9.86 -3.93
N ILE A 171 1.75 9.73 -2.61
CA ILE A 171 3.00 10.09 -1.91
C ILE A 171 4.17 9.27 -2.43
N LYS A 172 4.02 7.97 -2.63
CA LYS A 172 5.07 7.09 -3.14
C LYS A 172 5.51 7.46 -4.56
N ILE A 173 4.57 7.80 -5.44
CA ILE A 173 4.87 8.25 -6.80
C ILE A 173 5.58 9.60 -6.74
N GLN A 174 5.05 10.56 -5.98
CA GLN A 174 5.66 11.87 -5.78
C GLN A 174 7.12 11.75 -5.34
N GLU A 175 7.39 11.04 -4.24
CA GLU A 175 8.75 10.87 -3.71
C GLU A 175 9.72 10.23 -4.70
N ARG A 176 9.23 9.33 -5.55
CA ARG A 176 10.05 8.68 -6.58
C ARG A 176 10.35 9.58 -7.77
N VAL A 177 9.35 10.36 -8.20
CA VAL A 177 9.48 11.30 -9.33
C VAL A 177 10.33 12.51 -8.95
N GLU A 178 10.18 13.03 -7.71
CA GLU A 178 10.94 14.17 -7.20
C GLU A 178 12.31 13.77 -6.64
N GLY A 179 12.52 12.47 -6.39
CA GLY A 179 13.76 11.94 -5.84
C GLY A 179 14.87 11.84 -6.89
N ALA A 180 16.13 11.83 -6.39
CA ALA A 180 17.34 11.74 -7.25
C ALA A 180 17.57 10.34 -7.87
N ARG A 181 16.67 9.37 -7.64
CA ARG A 181 16.85 7.97 -8.05
C ARG A 181 15.81 7.55 -9.08
N GLU A 182 16.12 7.80 -10.36
CA GLU A 182 15.27 7.45 -11.50
C GLU A 182 14.99 5.93 -11.60
N ASP A 183 15.94 5.09 -11.14
CA ASP A 183 15.82 3.63 -11.12
C ASP A 183 14.67 3.11 -10.25
N ARG A 184 14.10 3.94 -9.37
CA ARG A 184 12.98 3.60 -8.50
C ARG A 184 11.61 4.01 -9.05
N VAL A 185 11.57 4.79 -10.11
CA VAL A 185 10.31 5.19 -10.74
C VAL A 185 9.73 4.00 -11.48
N THR A 186 8.56 3.53 -11.06
CA THR A 186 7.86 2.40 -11.69
C THR A 186 6.45 2.80 -12.07
N SER A 187 5.96 2.30 -13.20
CA SER A 187 4.60 2.55 -13.67
C SER A 187 3.52 1.87 -12.84
N LYS A 188 3.88 0.78 -12.13
CA LYS A 188 2.95 -0.05 -11.35
C LYS A 188 2.14 0.73 -10.32
N ASP A 189 2.77 1.65 -9.57
CA ASP A 189 2.06 2.41 -8.53
C ASP A 189 0.99 3.34 -9.14
N ALA A 190 1.25 3.90 -10.33
CA ALA A 190 0.26 4.68 -11.08
C ALA A 190 -0.87 3.79 -11.66
N GLY A 191 -0.53 2.59 -12.11
CA GLY A 191 -1.49 1.57 -12.53
C GLY A 191 -2.40 1.15 -11.38
N ASP A 192 -1.85 0.91 -10.20
CA ASP A 192 -2.62 0.56 -8.99
C ASP A 192 -3.55 1.71 -8.57
N LEU A 193 -3.08 2.97 -8.63
CA LEU A 193 -3.90 4.15 -8.33
C LEU A 193 -5.07 4.27 -9.32
N LEU A 194 -4.81 4.15 -10.62
CA LEU A 194 -5.85 4.17 -11.64
C LEU A 194 -6.86 3.03 -11.43
N ARG A 195 -6.38 1.85 -11.05
CA ARG A 195 -7.22 0.68 -10.74
C ARG A 195 -8.18 0.97 -9.58
N LEU A 196 -7.70 1.55 -8.49
CA LEU A 196 -8.54 1.96 -7.37
C LEU A 196 -9.62 2.95 -7.82
N LEU A 197 -9.23 4.02 -8.52
CA LEU A 197 -10.15 5.04 -8.99
C LEU A 197 -11.21 4.52 -9.99
N ARG A 198 -10.95 3.44 -10.69
CA ARG A 198 -11.90 2.80 -11.62
C ARG A 198 -12.87 1.84 -10.95
N ASN A 199 -12.41 1.14 -9.90
CA ASN A 199 -13.17 0.06 -9.27
C ASN A 199 -13.92 0.52 -8.01
N VAL A 200 -13.48 1.62 -7.41
CA VAL A 200 -14.13 2.28 -6.29
C VAL A 200 -14.63 3.63 -6.78
N PHE A 201 -15.85 4.03 -6.39
CA PHE A 201 -16.38 5.35 -6.75
C PHE A 201 -15.40 6.45 -6.29
N ALA A 202 -14.85 7.21 -7.25
CA ALA A 202 -13.83 8.22 -6.96
C ALA A 202 -14.36 9.28 -5.98
N GLU A 203 -15.62 9.64 -6.11
CA GLU A 203 -16.31 10.57 -5.22
C GLU A 203 -16.37 10.05 -3.78
N SER A 204 -16.64 8.76 -3.58
CA SER A 204 -16.65 8.18 -2.22
C SER A 204 -15.26 8.18 -1.57
N ILE A 205 -14.20 8.03 -2.36
CA ILE A 205 -12.83 8.19 -1.87
C ILE A 205 -12.59 9.64 -1.40
N GLY A 206 -13.04 10.63 -2.18
CA GLY A 206 -12.92 12.05 -1.83
C GLY A 206 -13.64 12.40 -0.52
N VAL A 207 -14.90 11.94 -0.37
CA VAL A 207 -15.67 12.10 0.86
C VAL A 207 -14.95 11.45 2.05
N SER A 208 -14.49 10.19 1.89
CA SER A 208 -13.77 9.49 2.95
C SER A 208 -12.48 10.21 3.36
N LEU A 209 -11.73 10.78 2.41
CA LEU A 209 -10.53 11.56 2.70
C LEU A 209 -10.84 12.78 3.57
N ARG A 210 -11.87 13.54 3.22
CA ARG A 210 -12.32 14.70 3.98
C ARG A 210 -12.73 14.32 5.41
N ASP A 211 -13.54 13.28 5.54
CA ASP A 211 -14.08 12.84 6.83
C ASP A 211 -12.98 12.30 7.75
N LEU A 212 -12.00 11.58 7.20
CA LEU A 212 -10.82 11.09 7.91
C LEU A 212 -9.92 12.24 8.36
N GLU A 213 -9.67 13.23 7.51
CA GLU A 213 -8.87 14.39 7.85
C GLU A 213 -9.54 15.22 8.97
N ALA A 214 -10.86 15.41 8.90
CA ALA A 214 -11.62 16.11 9.94
C ALA A 214 -11.61 15.36 11.28
N SER A 215 -11.68 14.03 11.25
CA SER A 215 -11.73 13.18 12.45
C SER A 215 -10.35 12.93 13.06
N HIS A 216 -9.29 12.98 12.25
CA HIS A 216 -7.92 12.65 12.65
C HIS A 216 -6.91 13.71 12.19
N PRO A 217 -6.76 14.83 12.92
CA PRO A 217 -5.86 15.93 12.49
C PRO A 217 -4.41 15.53 12.24
N VAL A 218 -3.95 14.41 12.82
CA VAL A 218 -2.60 13.88 12.61
C VAL A 218 -2.33 13.48 11.15
N VAL A 219 -3.36 13.16 10.36
CA VAL A 219 -3.19 12.79 8.95
C VAL A 219 -3.21 14.00 8.00
N GLN A 220 -3.64 15.18 8.47
CA GLN A 220 -3.76 16.37 7.64
C GLN A 220 -2.52 16.69 6.79
N PRO A 221 -1.28 16.68 7.35
CA PRO A 221 -0.10 17.05 6.57
C PRO A 221 0.15 16.14 5.37
N VAL A 222 -0.15 14.84 5.50
CA VAL A 222 0.06 13.87 4.42
C VAL A 222 -1.08 13.91 3.41
N VAL A 223 -2.32 14.12 3.86
CA VAL A 223 -3.49 14.28 2.97
C VAL A 223 -3.34 15.54 2.13
N SER A 224 -3.10 16.70 2.76
CA SER A 224 -2.89 17.96 2.04
C SER A 224 -1.78 17.86 1.00
N ALA A 225 -0.63 17.28 1.36
CA ALA A 225 0.49 17.12 0.42
C ALA A 225 0.12 16.23 -0.77
N ALA A 226 -0.59 15.13 -0.55
CA ALA A 226 -1.02 14.24 -1.63
C ALA A 226 -2.09 14.86 -2.51
N VAL A 227 -3.07 15.55 -1.91
CA VAL A 227 -4.14 16.27 -2.63
C VAL A 227 -3.56 17.37 -3.51
N ASP A 228 -2.65 18.20 -2.98
CA ASP A 228 -1.99 19.27 -3.74
C ASP A 228 -1.18 18.69 -4.90
N TRP A 229 -0.45 17.60 -4.66
CA TRP A 229 0.31 16.94 -5.71
C TRP A 229 -0.61 16.36 -6.80
N LEU A 230 -1.69 15.67 -6.41
CA LEU A 230 -2.68 15.10 -7.35
C LEU A 230 -3.38 16.19 -8.17
N ASP A 231 -3.72 17.32 -7.56
CA ASP A 231 -4.32 18.47 -8.28
C ASP A 231 -3.36 19.01 -9.34
N GLY A 232 -2.08 19.13 -9.00
CA GLY A 232 -1.04 19.51 -9.94
C GLY A 232 -0.90 18.56 -11.14
N GLN A 233 -1.32 17.29 -11.00
CA GLN A 233 -1.30 16.32 -12.10
C GLN A 233 -2.44 16.50 -13.12
N LEU A 234 -3.44 17.32 -12.82
CA LEU A 234 -4.59 17.54 -13.72
C LEU A 234 -4.28 18.49 -14.88
N THR A 235 -3.23 19.29 -14.79
CA THR A 235 -2.85 20.29 -15.76
C THR A 235 -1.41 20.10 -16.25
N GLY A 236 -1.13 20.51 -17.48
CA GLY A 236 0.22 20.46 -18.05
C GLY A 236 0.80 19.05 -18.20
N ARG A 237 2.12 18.94 -18.02
CA ARG A 237 2.85 17.67 -18.01
C ARG A 237 2.60 16.97 -16.67
N SER A 238 2.23 15.71 -16.74
CA SER A 238 1.85 14.91 -15.56
C SER A 238 2.62 13.60 -15.50
N PRO A 239 3.64 13.49 -14.61
CA PRO A 239 4.32 12.23 -14.36
C PRO A 239 3.37 11.08 -13.98
N LEU A 240 2.31 11.36 -13.23
CA LEU A 240 1.29 10.36 -12.89
C LEU A 240 0.64 9.79 -14.15
N ILE A 241 0.25 10.65 -15.09
CA ILE A 241 -0.39 10.23 -16.35
C ILE A 241 0.62 9.46 -17.22
N ASP A 242 1.85 9.96 -17.35
CA ASP A 242 2.89 9.30 -18.14
C ASP A 242 3.15 7.88 -17.62
N LEU A 243 3.23 7.71 -16.31
CA LEU A 243 3.40 6.40 -15.65
C LEU A 243 2.17 5.50 -15.83
N ALA A 244 0.94 6.03 -15.68
CA ALA A 244 -0.28 5.25 -15.89
C ALA A 244 -0.40 4.78 -17.34
N VAL A 245 -0.05 5.62 -18.31
CA VAL A 245 -0.01 5.26 -19.74
C VAL A 245 1.04 4.17 -19.98
N ALA A 246 2.21 4.27 -19.35
CA ALA A 246 3.26 3.26 -19.47
C ALA A 246 2.82 1.89 -18.89
N ASP A 247 2.12 1.90 -17.74
CA ASP A 247 1.57 0.67 -17.13
C ASP A 247 0.53 0.00 -18.03
N ARG A 248 -0.28 0.79 -18.75
CA ARG A 248 -1.34 0.32 -19.63
C ARG A 248 -0.91 0.11 -21.09
N SER A 249 0.41 0.22 -21.37
CA SER A 249 0.95 0.08 -22.72
C SER A 249 0.63 -1.27 -23.35
N GLY A 250 0.11 -1.25 -24.57
CA GLY A 250 -0.30 -2.45 -25.31
C GLY A 250 -1.65 -3.05 -24.86
N ILE A 251 -2.34 -2.41 -23.90
CA ILE A 251 -3.67 -2.84 -23.39
C ILE A 251 -4.73 -1.78 -23.73
N GLU A 252 -4.41 -0.51 -23.49
CA GLU A 252 -5.33 0.62 -23.69
C GLU A 252 -4.68 1.74 -24.51
N ALA A 253 -5.50 2.50 -25.23
CA ALA A 253 -5.01 3.67 -25.94
C ALA A 253 -4.56 4.78 -24.95
N PRO A 254 -3.38 5.42 -25.16
CA PRO A 254 -2.88 6.46 -24.25
C PRO A 254 -3.86 7.57 -23.94
N ALA A 255 -4.67 8.00 -24.93
CA ALA A 255 -5.67 9.04 -24.76
C ALA A 255 -6.79 8.62 -23.79
N GLN A 256 -7.20 7.34 -23.80
CA GLN A 256 -8.21 6.81 -22.89
C GLN A 256 -7.70 6.76 -21.45
N VAL A 257 -6.46 6.30 -21.24
CA VAL A 257 -5.81 6.28 -19.93
C VAL A 257 -5.68 7.70 -19.38
N THR A 258 -5.19 8.62 -20.20
CA THR A 258 -5.06 10.04 -19.84
C THR A 258 -6.40 10.65 -19.41
N ALA A 259 -7.45 10.43 -20.20
CA ALA A 259 -8.79 10.93 -19.89
C ALA A 259 -9.32 10.33 -18.58
N ALA A 260 -9.14 9.01 -18.37
CA ALA A 260 -9.59 8.33 -17.16
C ALA A 260 -8.87 8.86 -15.91
N VAL A 261 -7.53 8.96 -15.92
CA VAL A 261 -6.78 9.50 -14.79
C VAL A 261 -7.26 10.90 -14.45
N ARG A 262 -7.34 11.82 -15.44
CA ARG A 262 -7.78 13.20 -15.20
C ARG A 262 -9.19 13.29 -14.67
N GLN A 263 -10.13 12.57 -15.28
CA GLN A 263 -11.54 12.64 -14.91
C GLN A 263 -11.78 12.06 -13.50
N LEU A 264 -11.24 10.89 -13.21
CA LEU A 264 -11.47 10.22 -11.94
C LEU A 264 -10.75 10.94 -10.78
N THR A 265 -9.51 11.39 -10.99
CA THR A 265 -8.81 12.20 -9.99
C THR A 265 -9.56 13.50 -9.72
N ARG A 266 -10.07 14.19 -10.75
CA ARG A 266 -10.86 15.41 -10.57
C ARG A 266 -12.12 15.16 -9.75
N ARG A 267 -12.91 14.13 -10.08
CA ARG A 267 -14.11 13.77 -9.30
C ARG A 267 -13.82 13.51 -7.83
N MET A 268 -12.74 12.80 -7.57
CA MET A 268 -12.27 12.55 -6.19
C MET A 268 -11.93 13.86 -5.47
N LEU A 269 -11.16 14.75 -6.12
CA LEU A 269 -10.73 16.01 -5.52
C LEU A 269 -11.90 17.00 -5.35
N ASP A 270 -12.85 17.03 -6.29
CA ASP A 270 -14.05 17.84 -6.17
C ASP A 270 -14.86 17.38 -4.94
N ALA A 271 -15.12 16.07 -4.80
CA ALA A 271 -15.84 15.52 -3.66
C ALA A 271 -15.10 15.70 -2.30
N TYR A 272 -13.77 15.72 -2.32
CA TYR A 272 -12.99 16.07 -1.13
C TYR A 272 -13.16 17.53 -0.71
N ARG A 273 -13.28 18.45 -1.69
CA ARG A 273 -13.41 19.90 -1.47
C ARG A 273 -14.83 20.37 -1.16
N ASP A 274 -15.83 19.62 -1.67
CA ASP A 274 -17.24 19.97 -1.49
C ASP A 274 -17.65 19.77 -0.02
N ALA A 275 -17.71 20.88 0.73
CA ALA A 275 -18.14 20.89 2.13
C ALA A 275 -19.65 20.75 2.32
N ASP A 276 -20.44 20.82 1.22
CA ASP A 276 -21.90 20.86 1.20
C ASP A 276 -22.47 19.60 0.51
N GLY A 277 -22.31 18.43 1.11
CA GLY A 277 -22.92 17.18 0.66
C GLY A 277 -23.92 16.64 1.66
#